data_c9f4b7468685f94820f94c66fc92ff23
#
_entry.id   c9f4b7468685f94820f94c66fc92ff23
#
_cell.length_a   1.000
_cell.length_b   1.000
_cell.length_c   1.000
_cell.angle_alpha   90.00
_cell.angle_beta   90.00
_cell.angle_gamma   90.00
#
_symmetry.space_group_name_H-M   'P 1'
#
loop_
_entity.id
_entity.type
_entity.pdbx_description
1 polymer ?
#
loop_
_entity_poly.entity_id
_entity_poly.type
_entity_poly.pdbx_seq_one_letter_code
_entity_poly.pdbx_strand_id
1 'polypeptide(L)'
;MAAEKATPHLLVIDDCTLTCRLLTALLTAEGYRVTTAHDGTSGLAAARHHSYDLAIVDLHLPDLSGIEVAGLLQSEVPFLALTIDRSPEAVQACIDQGALSYLVKPLDAESFLRQVRVALERGREQRNLRRALRDNHVVNKALGVLMGYFQRSEEQAFQSLMAYASTRNERAFRVAGRILEAIEQMGSSKTATRRGNGAGRPARDQAPEARAFLDKFRV
;
A
#
# COMPACT_ATOMS: atom_id res chain seq x y z
N MET A 1 2.66 25.25 9.38
CA MET A 1 3.83 24.40 9.57
C MET A 1 3.84 23.40 8.43
N ALA A 2 4.81 23.48 7.52
CA ALA A 2 4.98 22.48 6.47
C ALA A 2 5.36 21.15 7.16
N ALA A 3 4.61 20.09 6.91
CA ALA A 3 4.96 18.75 7.37
C ALA A 3 6.37 18.44 6.85
N GLU A 4 7.28 18.13 7.74
CA GLU A 4 8.65 17.71 7.42
C GLU A 4 8.54 16.52 6.46
N LYS A 5 8.95 16.76 5.22
CA LYS A 5 8.79 15.77 4.14
C LYS A 5 9.76 14.63 4.43
N ALA A 6 9.25 13.52 4.93
CA ALA A 6 10.09 12.37 5.26
C ALA A 6 11.02 12.04 4.10
N THR A 7 12.29 11.78 4.41
CA THR A 7 13.32 11.42 3.43
C THR A 7 12.88 10.16 2.67
N PRO A 8 12.77 10.20 1.33
CA PRO A 8 12.37 9.03 0.56
C PRO A 8 13.34 7.87 0.73
N HIS A 9 12.81 6.65 0.82
CA HIS A 9 13.58 5.44 0.96
C HIS A 9 13.50 4.61 -0.33
N LEU A 10 14.63 4.34 -0.95
CA LEU A 10 14.73 3.64 -2.22
C LEU A 10 15.36 2.25 -2.04
N LEU A 11 14.86 1.27 -2.81
CA LEU A 11 15.40 -0.07 -2.89
C LEU A 11 16.09 -0.22 -4.25
N VAL A 12 17.37 -0.59 -4.27
CA VAL A 12 18.13 -0.92 -5.50
C VAL A 12 18.34 -2.42 -5.53
N ILE A 13 17.90 -3.08 -6.60
CA ILE A 13 18.05 -4.52 -6.82
C ILE A 13 18.87 -4.69 -8.10
N ASP A 14 20.14 -5.07 -7.97
CA ASP A 14 21.09 -5.24 -9.08
C ASP A 14 22.22 -6.16 -8.61
N ASP A 15 22.55 -7.20 -9.36
CA ASP A 15 23.56 -8.19 -8.99
C ASP A 15 24.98 -7.62 -9.07
N CYS A 16 25.18 -6.56 -9.84
CA CYS A 16 26.46 -5.88 -9.97
C CYS A 16 26.72 -4.97 -8.76
N THR A 17 27.64 -5.38 -7.89
CA THR A 17 28.04 -4.59 -6.72
C THR A 17 28.54 -3.20 -7.09
N LEU A 18 29.18 -3.03 -8.25
CA LEU A 18 29.68 -1.73 -8.72
C LEU A 18 28.50 -0.81 -9.06
N THR A 19 27.50 -1.31 -9.77
CA THR A 19 26.26 -0.57 -10.06
C THR A 19 25.57 -0.16 -8.77
N CYS A 20 25.38 -1.08 -7.84
CA CYS A 20 24.77 -0.79 -6.52
C CYS A 20 25.51 0.34 -5.78
N ARG A 21 26.85 0.29 -5.76
CA ARG A 21 27.68 1.34 -5.13
C ARG A 21 27.53 2.69 -5.82
N LEU A 22 27.58 2.72 -7.16
CA LEU A 22 27.40 3.95 -7.94
C LEU A 22 26.03 4.57 -7.68
N LEU A 23 24.96 3.77 -7.82
CA LEU A 23 23.58 4.26 -7.60
C LEU A 23 23.38 4.73 -6.16
N THR A 24 23.90 3.99 -5.18
CA THR A 24 23.85 4.41 -3.78
C THR A 24 24.53 5.75 -3.57
N ALA A 25 25.73 5.96 -4.12
CA ALA A 25 26.44 7.23 -3.98
C ALA A 25 25.65 8.40 -4.59
N LEU A 26 25.12 8.22 -5.82
CA LEU A 26 24.34 9.25 -6.51
C LEU A 26 23.06 9.59 -5.73
N LEU A 27 22.33 8.58 -5.29
CA LEU A 27 21.06 8.76 -4.59
C LEU A 27 21.23 9.34 -3.19
N THR A 28 22.27 8.92 -2.47
CA THR A 28 22.57 9.45 -1.13
C THR A 28 23.02 10.91 -1.20
N ALA A 29 23.77 11.30 -2.25
CA ALA A 29 24.13 12.70 -2.48
C ALA A 29 22.90 13.62 -2.69
N GLU A 30 21.81 13.07 -3.25
CA GLU A 30 20.51 13.77 -3.38
C GLU A 30 19.64 13.72 -2.10
N GLY A 31 20.18 13.14 -1.03
CA GLY A 31 19.49 13.07 0.27
C GLY A 31 18.49 11.91 0.41
N TYR A 32 18.52 10.90 -0.47
CA TYR A 32 17.68 9.70 -0.35
C TYR A 32 18.31 8.67 0.58
N ARG A 33 17.48 7.90 1.29
CA ARG A 33 17.91 6.67 1.96
C ARG A 33 17.90 5.54 0.93
N VAL A 34 18.91 4.68 0.95
CA VAL A 34 19.06 3.59 -0.01
C VAL A 34 19.30 2.28 0.72
N THR A 35 18.60 1.24 0.29
CA THR A 35 18.87 -0.17 0.61
C THR A 35 19.21 -0.89 -0.69
N THR A 36 20.21 -1.75 -0.66
CA THR A 36 20.62 -2.56 -1.83
C THR A 36 20.33 -4.03 -1.60
N ALA A 37 19.96 -4.72 -2.66
CA ALA A 37 19.84 -6.17 -2.74
C ALA A 37 20.57 -6.65 -4.00
N HIS A 38 21.16 -7.84 -3.97
CA HIS A 38 22.01 -8.35 -5.06
C HIS A 38 21.36 -9.50 -5.86
N ASP A 39 20.11 -9.83 -5.53
CA ASP A 39 19.29 -10.81 -6.21
C ASP A 39 17.80 -10.49 -5.98
N GLY A 40 16.93 -11.12 -6.78
CA GLY A 40 15.49 -10.89 -6.72
C GLY A 40 14.88 -11.32 -5.40
N THR A 41 15.31 -12.45 -4.86
CA THR A 41 14.80 -13.02 -3.60
C THR A 41 15.08 -12.09 -2.42
N SER A 42 16.30 -11.60 -2.28
CA SER A 42 16.68 -10.66 -1.22
C SER A 42 15.98 -9.30 -1.39
N GLY A 43 15.79 -8.84 -2.63
CA GLY A 43 15.02 -7.63 -2.94
C GLY A 43 13.57 -7.73 -2.51
N LEU A 44 12.90 -8.84 -2.83
CA LEU A 44 11.51 -9.10 -2.40
C LEU A 44 11.40 -9.27 -0.88
N ALA A 45 12.38 -9.91 -0.24
CA ALA A 45 12.43 -10.01 1.22
C ALA A 45 12.56 -8.61 1.87
N ALA A 46 13.44 -7.77 1.36
CA ALA A 46 13.59 -6.39 1.83
C ALA A 46 12.28 -5.59 1.71
N ALA A 47 11.58 -5.72 0.57
CA ALA A 47 10.31 -5.03 0.32
C ALA A 47 9.18 -5.45 1.28
N ARG A 48 9.20 -6.69 1.78
CA ARG A 48 8.23 -7.17 2.79
C ARG A 48 8.50 -6.63 4.19
N HIS A 49 9.76 -6.37 4.52
CA HIS A 49 10.15 -5.95 5.87
C HIS A 49 10.18 -4.42 6.04
N HIS A 50 10.30 -3.68 4.95
CA HIS A 50 10.40 -2.23 4.98
C HIS A 50 9.53 -1.57 3.91
N SER A 51 9.08 -0.35 4.18
CA SER A 51 8.39 0.46 3.19
C SER A 51 9.38 1.26 2.35
N TYR A 52 9.24 1.17 1.03
CA TYR A 52 10.04 1.92 0.08
C TYR A 52 9.18 2.85 -0.76
N ASP A 53 9.75 3.99 -1.14
CA ASP A 53 9.08 4.98 -1.99
C ASP A 53 9.23 4.66 -3.48
N LEU A 54 10.32 3.98 -3.86
CA LEU A 54 10.62 3.53 -5.21
C LEU A 54 11.59 2.36 -5.16
N ALA A 55 11.40 1.37 -6.01
CA ALA A 55 12.39 0.33 -6.31
C ALA A 55 13.05 0.62 -7.66
N ILE A 56 14.34 0.36 -7.75
CA ILE A 56 15.14 0.40 -8.98
C ILE A 56 15.59 -1.02 -9.20
N VAL A 57 15.12 -1.66 -10.27
CA VAL A 57 15.25 -3.11 -10.49
C VAL A 57 16.01 -3.38 -11.78
N ASP A 58 17.14 -4.08 -11.69
CA ASP A 58 17.75 -4.67 -12.87
C ASP A 58 16.86 -5.80 -13.41
N LEU A 59 16.68 -5.85 -14.71
CA LEU A 59 15.93 -6.92 -15.36
C LEU A 59 16.68 -8.24 -15.43
N HIS A 60 18.01 -8.19 -15.34
CA HIS A 60 18.89 -9.37 -15.41
C HIS A 60 19.45 -9.67 -14.01
N LEU A 61 18.71 -10.45 -13.23
CA LEU A 61 19.12 -10.93 -11.92
C LEU A 61 19.46 -12.42 -11.99
N PRO A 62 20.30 -12.93 -11.08
CA PRO A 62 20.81 -14.30 -11.18
C PRO A 62 19.80 -15.39 -10.81
N ASP A 63 18.76 -15.07 -10.05
CA ASP A 63 17.80 -16.01 -9.46
C ASP A 63 16.40 -15.89 -10.04
N LEU A 64 15.92 -14.68 -10.26
CA LEU A 64 14.60 -14.37 -10.79
C LEU A 64 14.74 -13.36 -11.93
N SER A 65 13.82 -13.39 -12.89
CA SER A 65 13.73 -12.29 -13.85
C SER A 65 13.34 -11.01 -13.13
N GLY A 66 14.02 -9.89 -13.42
CA GLY A 66 13.65 -8.58 -12.87
C GLY A 66 12.21 -8.18 -13.21
N ILE A 67 11.64 -8.70 -14.32
CA ILE A 67 10.23 -8.53 -14.68
C ILE A 67 9.31 -9.25 -13.69
N GLU A 68 9.67 -10.47 -13.26
CA GLU A 68 8.92 -11.21 -12.23
C GLU A 68 9.00 -10.50 -10.87
N VAL A 69 10.20 -10.04 -10.50
CA VAL A 69 10.41 -9.23 -9.28
C VAL A 69 9.53 -7.98 -9.32
N ALA A 70 9.54 -7.26 -10.45
CA ALA A 70 8.72 -6.07 -10.67
C ALA A 70 7.21 -6.35 -10.54
N GLY A 71 6.73 -7.44 -11.12
CA GLY A 71 5.33 -7.87 -11.00
C GLY A 71 4.93 -8.15 -9.56
N LEU A 72 5.81 -8.76 -8.76
CA LEU A 72 5.58 -9.03 -7.34
C LEU A 72 5.65 -7.76 -6.47
N LEU A 73 6.45 -6.77 -6.85
CA LEU A 73 6.55 -5.47 -6.16
C LEU A 73 5.40 -4.51 -6.50
N GLN A 74 4.82 -4.62 -7.69
CA GLN A 74 3.89 -3.64 -8.29
C GLN A 74 2.73 -3.21 -7.39
N SER A 75 2.23 -4.10 -6.55
CA SER A 75 1.10 -3.78 -5.66
C SER A 75 1.49 -2.86 -4.50
N GLU A 76 2.75 -2.89 -4.07
CA GLU A 76 3.21 -2.24 -2.85
C GLU A 76 4.25 -1.14 -3.09
N VAL A 77 5.19 -1.38 -4.01
CA VAL A 77 6.30 -0.46 -4.29
C VAL A 77 6.33 -0.11 -5.78
N PRO A 78 6.18 1.17 -6.16
CA PRO A 78 6.39 1.59 -7.55
C PRO A 78 7.84 1.33 -7.95
N PHE A 79 8.09 1.01 -9.22
CA PHE A 79 9.44 0.67 -9.66
C PHE A 79 9.86 1.35 -10.96
N LEU A 80 11.19 1.46 -11.11
CA LEU A 80 11.91 1.88 -12.29
C LEU A 80 12.77 0.69 -12.74
N ALA A 81 12.69 0.32 -14.02
CA ALA A 81 13.48 -0.77 -14.56
C ALA A 81 14.84 -0.28 -15.06
N LEU A 82 15.90 -1.04 -14.76
CA LEU A 82 17.24 -0.91 -15.35
C LEU A 82 17.52 -2.12 -16.23
N THR A 83 18.19 -1.93 -17.35
CA THR A 83 18.55 -3.04 -18.23
C THR A 83 19.67 -2.67 -19.20
N ILE A 84 20.32 -3.67 -19.76
CA ILE A 84 21.18 -3.55 -20.94
C ILE A 84 20.41 -3.77 -22.25
N ASP A 85 19.22 -4.38 -22.17
CA ASP A 85 18.38 -4.70 -23.32
C ASP A 85 17.63 -3.45 -23.81
N ARG A 86 17.65 -3.23 -25.11
CA ARG A 86 16.97 -2.10 -25.80
C ARG A 86 15.83 -2.58 -26.70
N SER A 87 15.50 -3.87 -26.65
CA SER A 87 14.46 -4.43 -27.51
C SER A 87 13.09 -3.84 -27.18
N PRO A 88 12.22 -3.63 -28.18
CA PRO A 88 10.86 -3.19 -27.97
C PRO A 88 10.07 -4.14 -27.05
N GLU A 89 10.39 -5.44 -27.11
CA GLU A 89 9.76 -6.50 -26.31
C GLU A 89 10.06 -6.32 -24.82
N ALA A 90 11.32 -6.03 -24.46
CA ALA A 90 11.73 -5.76 -23.08
C ALA A 90 11.07 -4.48 -22.54
N VAL A 91 10.98 -3.44 -23.36
CA VAL A 91 10.27 -2.19 -23.01
C VAL A 91 8.80 -2.48 -22.76
N GLN A 92 8.14 -3.22 -23.66
CA GLN A 92 6.71 -3.55 -23.52
C GLN A 92 6.45 -4.39 -22.27
N ALA A 93 7.29 -5.39 -22.01
CA ALA A 93 7.17 -6.20 -20.79
C ALA A 93 7.27 -5.35 -19.51
N CYS A 94 8.15 -4.34 -19.46
CA CYS A 94 8.23 -3.41 -18.34
C CYS A 94 6.95 -2.56 -18.20
N ILE A 95 6.42 -2.07 -19.30
CA ILE A 95 5.17 -1.28 -19.32
C ILE A 95 4.01 -2.13 -18.80
N ASP A 96 3.88 -3.36 -19.26
CA ASP A 96 2.81 -4.29 -18.85
C ASP A 96 2.87 -4.61 -17.35
N GLN A 97 4.07 -4.62 -16.77
CA GLN A 97 4.29 -4.73 -15.32
C GLN A 97 4.14 -3.40 -14.58
N GLY A 98 3.79 -2.31 -15.26
CA GLY A 98 3.55 -1.02 -14.65
C GLY A 98 4.80 -0.27 -14.19
N ALA A 99 5.93 -0.43 -14.88
CA ALA A 99 7.13 0.35 -14.66
C ALA A 99 6.82 1.85 -14.81
N LEU A 100 7.26 2.65 -13.84
CA LEU A 100 7.13 4.10 -13.91
C LEU A 100 8.12 4.73 -14.90
N SER A 101 9.26 4.07 -15.12
CA SER A 101 10.28 4.44 -16.08
C SER A 101 11.15 3.22 -16.43
N TYR A 102 11.86 3.34 -17.54
CA TYR A 102 12.76 2.36 -18.10
C TYR A 102 14.07 3.04 -18.47
N LEU A 103 15.19 2.55 -17.98
CA LEU A 103 16.51 3.09 -18.21
C LEU A 103 17.46 2.03 -18.75
N VAL A 104 18.20 2.40 -19.78
CA VAL A 104 19.18 1.53 -20.42
C VAL A 104 20.59 1.85 -19.91
N LYS A 105 21.32 0.82 -19.49
CA LYS A 105 22.74 0.93 -19.15
C LYS A 105 23.60 1.10 -20.43
N PRO A 106 24.70 1.90 -20.44
CA PRO A 106 25.25 2.65 -19.32
C PRO A 106 24.43 3.89 -18.97
N LEU A 107 24.38 4.22 -17.67
CA LEU A 107 23.58 5.32 -17.14
C LEU A 107 24.34 6.64 -17.17
N ASP A 108 23.71 7.68 -17.70
CA ASP A 108 24.09 9.05 -17.44
C ASP A 108 23.53 9.50 -16.09
N ALA A 109 24.38 10.00 -15.19
CA ALA A 109 24.02 10.31 -13.82
C ALA A 109 22.89 11.34 -13.73
N GLU A 110 22.95 12.39 -14.57
CA GLU A 110 21.93 13.47 -14.55
C GLU A 110 20.57 12.96 -15.04
N SER A 111 20.58 12.19 -16.15
CA SER A 111 19.36 11.56 -16.69
C SER A 111 18.77 10.57 -15.71
N PHE A 112 19.59 9.76 -15.04
CA PHE A 112 19.16 8.83 -14.01
C PHE A 112 18.46 9.55 -12.87
N LEU A 113 19.08 10.56 -12.29
CA LEU A 113 18.50 11.32 -11.18
C LEU A 113 17.20 12.07 -11.56
N ARG A 114 17.12 12.58 -12.79
CA ARG A 114 15.86 13.14 -13.30
C ARG A 114 14.76 12.10 -13.35
N GLN A 115 15.03 10.91 -13.86
CA GLN A 115 14.05 9.83 -13.95
C GLN A 115 13.61 9.34 -12.56
N VAL A 116 14.52 9.22 -11.62
CA VAL A 116 14.21 8.89 -10.22
C VAL A 116 13.25 9.92 -9.61
N ARG A 117 13.51 11.21 -9.82
CA ARG A 117 12.62 12.29 -9.33
C ARG A 117 11.21 12.20 -9.93
N VAL A 118 11.12 11.99 -11.24
CA VAL A 118 9.83 11.84 -11.93
C VAL A 118 9.11 10.57 -11.45
N ALA A 119 9.82 9.45 -11.31
CA ALA A 119 9.24 8.20 -10.83
C ALA A 119 8.74 8.31 -9.39
N LEU A 120 9.47 9.00 -8.52
CA LEU A 120 9.02 9.26 -7.14
C LEU A 120 7.72 10.07 -7.07
N GLU A 121 7.59 11.12 -7.87
CA GLU A 121 6.35 11.92 -7.89
C GLU A 121 5.18 11.10 -8.45
N ARG A 122 5.34 10.42 -9.58
CA ARG A 122 4.32 9.50 -10.13
C ARG A 122 3.93 8.40 -9.15
N GLY A 123 4.92 7.80 -8.48
CA GLY A 123 4.67 6.77 -7.46
C GLY A 123 3.89 7.32 -6.27
N ARG A 124 4.13 8.54 -5.85
CA ARG A 124 3.34 9.22 -4.80
C ARG A 124 1.90 9.44 -5.23
N GLU A 125 1.68 9.97 -6.43
CA GLU A 125 0.34 10.18 -6.98
C GLU A 125 -0.43 8.86 -7.06
N GLN A 126 0.20 7.81 -7.58
CA GLN A 126 -0.40 6.48 -7.69
C GLN A 126 -0.76 5.90 -6.32
N ARG A 127 0.12 6.02 -5.32
CA ARG A 127 -0.17 5.58 -3.95
C ARG A 127 -1.30 6.37 -3.31
N ASN A 128 -1.33 7.68 -3.52
CA ASN A 128 -2.40 8.54 -3.00
C ASN A 128 -3.76 8.17 -3.61
N LEU A 129 -3.80 7.95 -4.93
CA LEU A 129 -5.01 7.52 -5.61
C LEU A 129 -5.48 6.13 -5.12
N ARG A 130 -4.56 5.16 -5.02
CA ARG A 130 -4.89 3.83 -4.48
C ARG A 130 -5.39 3.89 -3.04
N ARG A 131 -4.81 4.78 -2.22
CA ARG A 131 -5.28 5.00 -0.84
C ARG A 131 -6.68 5.59 -0.84
N ALA A 132 -6.95 6.63 -1.63
CA ALA A 132 -8.27 7.24 -1.72
C ALA A 132 -9.34 6.25 -2.19
N LEU A 133 -9.02 5.39 -3.18
CA LEU A 133 -9.93 4.34 -3.63
C LEU A 133 -10.23 3.30 -2.54
N ARG A 134 -9.19 2.87 -1.78
CA ARG A 134 -9.39 1.95 -0.65
C ARG A 134 -10.22 2.58 0.46
N ASP A 135 -9.92 3.84 0.81
CA ASP A 135 -10.64 4.57 1.85
C ASP A 135 -12.12 4.71 1.45
N ASN A 136 -12.42 5.06 0.19
CA ASN A 136 -13.78 5.13 -0.34
C ASN A 136 -14.49 3.77 -0.31
N HIS A 137 -13.77 2.68 -0.65
CA HIS A 137 -14.35 1.34 -0.59
C HIS A 137 -14.75 0.93 0.84
N VAL A 138 -13.92 1.25 1.84
CA VAL A 138 -14.24 1.02 3.26
C VAL A 138 -15.45 1.84 3.69
N VAL A 139 -15.50 3.13 3.29
CA VAL A 139 -16.64 4.00 3.56
C VAL A 139 -17.92 3.45 2.95
N ASN A 140 -17.91 3.08 1.67
CA ASN A 140 -19.10 2.56 0.98
C ASN A 140 -19.61 1.25 1.60
N LYS A 141 -18.70 0.35 2.01
CA LYS A 141 -19.09 -0.86 2.75
C LYS A 141 -19.78 -0.51 4.08
N ALA A 142 -19.23 0.43 4.83
CA ALA A 142 -19.83 0.86 6.10
C ALA A 142 -21.20 1.55 5.90
N LEU A 143 -21.35 2.34 4.83
CA LEU A 143 -22.64 2.92 4.47
C LEU A 143 -23.67 1.82 4.19
N GLY A 144 -23.33 0.80 3.41
CA GLY A 144 -24.22 -0.35 3.18
C GLY A 144 -24.66 -1.04 4.47
N VAL A 145 -23.73 -1.17 5.45
CA VAL A 145 -24.04 -1.70 6.79
C VAL A 145 -25.03 -0.80 7.52
N LEU A 146 -24.78 0.52 7.58
CA LEU A 146 -25.66 1.47 8.27
C LEU A 146 -27.05 1.53 7.63
N MET A 147 -27.11 1.50 6.29
CA MET A 147 -28.36 1.45 5.54
C MET A 147 -29.19 0.20 5.90
N GLY A 148 -28.56 -0.97 5.87
CA GLY A 148 -29.23 -2.23 6.19
C GLY A 148 -29.62 -2.36 7.68
N TYR A 149 -28.72 -1.93 8.58
CA TYR A 149 -28.94 -2.06 10.03
C TYR A 149 -30.03 -1.11 10.57
N PHE A 150 -30.05 0.14 10.06
CA PHE A 150 -31.00 1.18 10.50
C PHE A 150 -32.15 1.44 9.51
N GLN A 151 -32.21 0.73 8.38
CA GLN A 151 -33.19 0.91 7.31
C GLN A 151 -33.29 2.37 6.83
N ARG A 152 -32.11 2.95 6.49
CA ARG A 152 -31.98 4.36 6.09
C ARG A 152 -31.53 4.48 4.63
N SER A 153 -31.76 5.69 4.08
CA SER A 153 -31.18 6.04 2.78
C SER A 153 -29.65 6.19 2.86
N GLU A 154 -28.98 6.11 1.71
CA GLU A 154 -27.54 6.33 1.62
C GLU A 154 -27.14 7.70 2.15
N GLU A 155 -27.89 8.74 1.80
CA GLU A 155 -27.66 10.11 2.25
C GLU A 155 -27.72 10.24 3.77
N GLN A 156 -28.71 9.64 4.41
CA GLN A 156 -28.86 9.64 5.87
C GLN A 156 -27.72 8.87 6.56
N ALA A 157 -27.32 7.73 5.99
CA ALA A 157 -26.18 6.94 6.48
C ALA A 157 -24.87 7.73 6.35
N PHE A 158 -24.68 8.41 5.22
CA PHE A 158 -23.50 9.25 4.97
C PHE A 158 -23.45 10.44 5.94
N GLN A 159 -24.54 11.15 6.12
CA GLN A 159 -24.62 12.29 7.06
C GLN A 159 -24.31 11.87 8.49
N SER A 160 -24.84 10.74 8.97
CA SER A 160 -24.55 10.24 10.32
C SER A 160 -23.08 9.82 10.48
N LEU A 161 -22.49 9.19 9.47
CA LEU A 161 -21.06 8.85 9.47
C LEU A 161 -20.18 10.11 9.53
N MET A 162 -20.48 11.11 8.69
CA MET A 162 -19.70 12.35 8.63
C MET A 162 -19.86 13.20 9.89
N ALA A 163 -21.06 13.28 10.46
CA ALA A 163 -21.30 13.97 11.72
C ALA A 163 -20.49 13.34 12.86
N TYR A 164 -20.49 12.01 12.96
CA TYR A 164 -19.72 11.30 13.97
C TYR A 164 -18.20 11.49 13.78
N ALA A 165 -17.71 11.42 12.56
CA ALA A 165 -16.29 11.63 12.24
C ALA A 165 -15.84 13.07 12.59
N SER A 166 -16.67 14.07 12.25
CA SER A 166 -16.41 15.48 12.51
C SER A 166 -16.36 15.79 14.01
N THR A 167 -17.32 15.30 14.81
CA THR A 167 -17.35 15.55 16.27
C THR A 167 -16.12 14.98 17.00
N ARG A 168 -15.45 14.01 16.42
CA ARG A 168 -14.25 13.37 16.98
C ARG A 168 -12.96 13.77 16.33
N ASN A 169 -13.00 14.66 15.33
CA ASN A 169 -11.86 15.04 14.50
C ASN A 169 -11.13 13.80 13.91
N GLU A 170 -11.91 12.81 13.51
CA GLU A 170 -11.42 11.57 12.90
C GLU A 170 -11.73 11.53 11.39
N ARG A 171 -10.90 10.83 10.61
CA ARG A 171 -11.20 10.61 9.19
C ARG A 171 -12.34 9.60 9.03
N ALA A 172 -13.28 9.86 8.12
CA ALA A 172 -14.45 9.03 7.87
C ALA A 172 -14.12 7.55 7.64
N PHE A 173 -13.04 7.24 6.91
CA PHE A 173 -12.64 5.85 6.65
C PHE A 173 -12.23 5.07 7.92
N ARG A 174 -11.66 5.74 8.95
CA ARG A 174 -11.34 5.10 10.23
C ARG A 174 -12.60 4.76 11.01
N VAL A 175 -13.56 5.66 11.00
CA VAL A 175 -14.87 5.42 11.60
C VAL A 175 -15.58 4.28 10.88
N ALA A 176 -15.55 4.29 9.56
CA ALA A 176 -16.08 3.23 8.70
C ALA A 176 -15.45 1.85 8.99
N GLY A 177 -14.12 1.80 9.17
CA GLY A 177 -13.43 0.56 9.58
C GLY A 177 -13.96 0.00 10.89
N ARG A 178 -14.14 0.83 11.92
CA ARG A 178 -14.73 0.42 13.22
C ARG A 178 -16.17 -0.05 13.11
N ILE A 179 -16.95 0.52 12.19
CA ILE A 179 -18.33 0.04 11.93
C ILE A 179 -18.28 -1.39 11.38
N LEU A 180 -17.39 -1.67 10.44
CA LEU A 180 -17.23 -3.01 9.86
C LEU A 180 -16.76 -4.03 10.91
N GLU A 181 -15.75 -3.66 11.71
CA GLU A 181 -15.27 -4.49 12.84
C GLU A 181 -16.38 -4.81 13.84
N ALA A 182 -17.22 -3.82 14.19
CA ALA A 182 -18.33 -4.03 15.10
C ALA A 182 -19.35 -5.05 14.56
N ILE A 183 -19.67 -4.99 13.26
CA ILE A 183 -20.57 -5.97 12.62
C ILE A 183 -19.95 -7.37 12.58
N GLU A 184 -18.66 -7.51 12.28
CA GLU A 184 -17.98 -8.80 12.29
C GLU A 184 -18.01 -9.45 13.68
N GLN A 185 -17.77 -8.66 14.74
CA GLN A 185 -17.85 -9.13 16.13
C GLN A 185 -19.26 -9.61 16.49
N MET A 186 -20.30 -8.88 16.05
CA MET A 186 -21.70 -9.30 16.26
C MET A 186 -22.08 -10.56 15.47
N GLY A 187 -21.51 -10.74 14.27
CA GLY A 187 -21.73 -11.92 13.43
C GLY A 187 -21.06 -13.19 14.01
N SER A 188 -19.84 -13.05 14.51
CA SER A 188 -19.08 -14.15 15.12
C SER A 188 -19.69 -14.67 16.41
N SER A 189 -20.32 -13.81 17.21
CA SER A 189 -21.04 -14.20 18.45
C SER A 189 -22.26 -15.08 18.17
N LYS A 190 -22.95 -14.90 17.04
CA LYS A 190 -24.10 -15.74 16.64
C LYS A 190 -23.73 -17.16 16.21
N THR A 191 -22.52 -17.35 15.68
CA THR A 191 -22.02 -18.68 15.24
C THR A 191 -21.46 -19.50 16.39
N ALA A 192 -20.91 -18.88 17.43
CA ALA A 192 -20.37 -19.55 18.61
C ALA A 192 -21.49 -20.18 19.47
N THR A 193 -22.66 -19.58 19.54
CA THR A 193 -23.81 -20.08 20.33
C THR A 193 -24.44 -21.34 19.70
N ARG A 194 -24.19 -21.65 18.43
CA ARG A 194 -24.74 -22.83 17.73
C ARG A 194 -23.85 -24.09 17.82
N ARG A 195 -22.65 -24.00 18.36
CA ARG A 195 -21.68 -25.11 18.50
C ARG A 195 -21.25 -25.32 19.96
N GLY A 196 -22.12 -25.16 20.93
CA GLY A 196 -21.80 -25.32 22.33
C GLY A 196 -22.06 -26.71 22.84
N ASN A 197 -21.01 -27.50 23.07
CA ASN A 197 -20.86 -28.31 24.27
C ASN A 197 -19.36 -28.64 24.45
N GLY A 198 -18.71 -27.97 25.41
CA GLY A 198 -17.32 -28.22 25.78
C GLY A 198 -16.79 -27.09 26.66
N ALA A 199 -16.55 -27.42 27.92
CA ALA A 199 -16.10 -26.54 29.00
C ALA A 199 -14.80 -25.76 28.61
N GLY A 200 -14.94 -24.49 28.32
CA GLY A 200 -13.87 -23.52 28.21
C GLY A 200 -14.44 -22.17 28.62
N ARG A 201 -13.67 -21.38 29.40
CA ARG A 201 -14.07 -20.02 29.83
C ARG A 201 -14.66 -19.25 28.64
N PRO A 202 -15.87 -18.64 28.74
CA PRO A 202 -16.44 -17.88 27.67
C PRO A 202 -15.50 -16.71 27.34
N ALA A 203 -15.08 -16.63 26.07
CA ALA A 203 -14.53 -15.39 25.54
C ALA A 203 -15.56 -14.29 25.85
N ARG A 204 -15.13 -13.15 26.44
CA ARG A 204 -15.97 -12.02 26.76
C ARG A 204 -16.80 -11.69 25.53
N ASP A 205 -18.13 -11.79 25.65
CA ASP A 205 -19.05 -11.44 24.57
C ASP A 205 -18.88 -9.95 24.28
N GLN A 206 -18.21 -9.60 23.18
CA GLN A 206 -17.98 -8.22 22.73
C GLN A 206 -19.18 -7.65 21.94
N ALA A 207 -20.19 -8.46 21.72
CA ALA A 207 -21.39 -8.04 20.98
C ALA A 207 -22.14 -6.83 21.61
N PRO A 208 -22.24 -6.68 22.95
CA PRO A 208 -22.86 -5.50 23.55
C PRO A 208 -22.11 -4.19 23.25
N GLU A 209 -20.78 -4.21 23.28
CA GLU A 209 -19.96 -3.03 23.01
C GLU A 209 -20.04 -2.62 21.53
N ALA A 210 -20.00 -3.60 20.64
CA ALA A 210 -20.15 -3.42 19.20
C ALA A 210 -21.51 -2.82 18.87
N ARG A 211 -22.58 -3.31 19.50
CA ARG A 211 -23.94 -2.79 19.33
C ARG A 211 -24.07 -1.35 19.86
N ALA A 212 -23.56 -1.08 21.05
CA ALA A 212 -23.54 0.27 21.63
C ALA A 212 -22.75 1.27 20.78
N PHE A 213 -21.72 0.80 20.07
CA PHE A 213 -20.98 1.64 19.11
C PHE A 213 -21.83 1.96 17.89
N LEU A 214 -22.51 0.97 17.29
CA LEU A 214 -23.39 1.20 16.13
C LEU A 214 -24.59 2.12 16.49
N ASP A 215 -25.16 1.99 17.68
CA ASP A 215 -26.30 2.84 18.10
C ASP A 215 -25.96 4.34 18.12
N LYS A 216 -24.66 4.72 18.13
CA LYS A 216 -24.24 6.13 18.01
C LYS A 216 -24.54 6.75 16.64
N PHE A 217 -24.84 5.93 15.64
CA PHE A 217 -25.21 6.35 14.29
C PHE A 217 -26.73 6.37 14.07
N ARG A 218 -27.50 6.21 15.12
CA ARG A 218 -28.97 6.10 15.08
C ARG A 218 -29.71 7.44 14.93
N VAL A 219 -28.98 8.55 14.87
CA VAL A 219 -29.56 9.92 14.83
C VAL A 219 -30.29 10.22 13.53
#